data_e606e4de44ce477b68f766c6dc4426de
#
_entry.id   e606e4de44ce477b68f766c6dc4426de
#
_cell.length_a   1.000
_cell.length_b   1.000
_cell.length_c   1.000
_cell.angle_alpha   90.00
_cell.angle_beta   90.00
_cell.angle_gamma   90.00
#
_symmetry.space_group_name_H-M   'P 1'
#
loop_
_entity.id
_entity.type
_entity.pdbx_description
1 polymer ?
#
loop_
_entity_poly.entity_id
_entity_poly.type
_entity_poly.pdbx_seq_one_letter_code
_entity_poly.pdbx_strand_id
1 'polypeptide(L)'
;TFDVFTKHNYTFLTVNNQIIGSWSRNDIHYFQGKFSMELIQKNHHKEESEWMGVFHASALSNDKKAILFLGDSGNGKSTSLALLQANGFTCLADDFVPIDEKNQDVYSFPAAISIKKNSLETLLPIYPELETTAEYNFERLNKIVRFLKPNNTDFTQHLPCKELIFIKYEKDSEIKF
;
A
#
# COMPACT_ATOMS: atom_id res chain seq x y z
N THR A 1 -16.79 -13.14 6.31
CA THR A 1 -15.78 -14.15 5.90
C THR A 1 -15.34 -13.87 4.49
N PHE A 2 -14.03 -14.00 4.23
CA PHE A 2 -13.44 -13.97 2.89
C PHE A 2 -12.91 -15.35 2.57
N ASP A 3 -13.22 -15.86 1.38
CA ASP A 3 -12.62 -17.07 0.87
C ASP A 3 -12.05 -16.84 -0.51
N VAL A 4 -10.87 -17.39 -0.76
CA VAL A 4 -10.19 -17.35 -2.06
C VAL A 4 -9.90 -18.79 -2.47
N PHE A 5 -10.36 -19.14 -3.66
CA PHE A 5 -10.11 -20.48 -4.21
C PHE A 5 -9.87 -20.45 -5.71
N THR A 6 -9.19 -21.46 -6.22
CA THR A 6 -8.91 -21.59 -7.66
C THR A 6 -9.71 -22.77 -8.22
N LYS A 7 -10.38 -22.54 -9.36
CA LYS A 7 -11.10 -23.57 -10.11
C LYS A 7 -10.97 -23.29 -11.60
N HIS A 8 -10.63 -24.30 -12.40
CA HIS A 8 -10.48 -24.19 -13.87
C HIS A 8 -9.61 -23.01 -14.32
N ASN A 9 -8.46 -22.79 -13.66
CA ASN A 9 -7.52 -21.68 -13.93
C ASN A 9 -8.05 -20.28 -13.64
N TYR A 10 -9.18 -20.16 -12.93
CA TYR A 10 -9.69 -18.89 -12.41
C TYR A 10 -9.52 -18.85 -10.89
N THR A 11 -9.13 -17.70 -10.39
CA THR A 11 -9.15 -17.37 -8.96
C THR A 11 -10.46 -16.67 -8.66
N PHE A 12 -11.18 -17.16 -7.66
CA PHE A 12 -12.46 -16.62 -7.20
C PHE A 12 -12.27 -15.94 -5.85
N LEU A 13 -12.98 -14.85 -5.65
CA LEU A 13 -13.13 -14.20 -4.36
C LEU A 13 -14.59 -14.27 -3.94
N THR A 14 -14.82 -14.73 -2.71
CA THR A 14 -16.14 -14.69 -2.09
C THR A 14 -16.12 -13.84 -0.84
N VAL A 15 -17.23 -13.17 -0.60
CA VAL A 15 -17.51 -12.43 0.64
C VAL A 15 -18.82 -12.96 1.20
N ASN A 16 -18.81 -13.45 2.42
CA ASN A 16 -19.98 -14.06 3.08
C ASN A 16 -20.69 -15.13 2.20
N ASN A 17 -19.89 -16.02 1.59
CA ASN A 17 -20.34 -17.08 0.68
C ASN A 17 -20.92 -16.60 -0.68
N GLN A 18 -20.83 -15.32 -1.00
CA GLN A 18 -21.24 -14.79 -2.30
C GLN A 18 -20.00 -14.53 -3.17
N ILE A 19 -19.99 -15.04 -4.41
CA ILE A 19 -18.92 -14.77 -5.36
C ILE A 19 -19.02 -13.31 -5.79
N ILE A 20 -17.98 -12.52 -5.52
CA ILE A 20 -17.88 -11.11 -5.92
C ILE A 20 -17.01 -10.89 -7.17
N GLY A 21 -16.27 -11.90 -7.58
CA GLY A 21 -15.49 -11.85 -8.79
C GLY A 21 -14.70 -13.11 -9.07
N SER A 22 -14.25 -13.23 -10.32
CA SER A 22 -13.33 -14.28 -10.76
C SER A 22 -12.36 -13.73 -11.79
N TRP A 23 -11.10 -14.13 -11.70
CA TRP A 23 -10.02 -13.61 -12.54
C TRP A 23 -9.19 -14.74 -13.10
N SER A 24 -8.88 -14.66 -14.39
CA SER A 24 -7.92 -15.56 -15.03
C SER A 24 -6.50 -15.30 -14.48
N ARG A 25 -5.57 -16.22 -14.75
CA ARG A 25 -4.16 -16.03 -14.39
C ARG A 25 -3.58 -14.72 -14.97
N ASN A 26 -4.05 -14.30 -16.14
CA ASN A 26 -3.59 -13.06 -16.77
C ASN A 26 -4.14 -11.80 -16.10
N ASP A 27 -5.27 -11.92 -15.40
CA ASP A 27 -6.00 -10.80 -14.78
C ASP A 27 -5.86 -10.77 -13.26
N ILE A 28 -4.98 -11.59 -12.69
CA ILE A 28 -4.82 -11.75 -11.24
C ILE A 28 -4.48 -10.43 -10.51
N HIS A 29 -3.92 -9.46 -11.20
CA HIS A 29 -3.64 -8.14 -10.63
C HIS A 29 -4.92 -7.36 -10.30
N TYR A 30 -6.03 -7.59 -11.03
CA TYR A 30 -7.34 -7.02 -10.70
C TYR A 30 -7.94 -7.68 -9.46
N PHE A 31 -7.68 -8.97 -9.24
CA PHE A 31 -8.05 -9.64 -8.00
C PHE A 31 -7.45 -8.94 -6.79
N GLN A 32 -6.15 -8.62 -6.84
CA GLN A 32 -5.47 -7.95 -5.73
C GLN A 32 -6.12 -6.60 -5.41
N GLY A 33 -6.41 -5.78 -6.43
CA GLY A 33 -7.11 -4.50 -6.25
C GLY A 33 -8.49 -4.67 -5.63
N LYS A 34 -9.31 -5.58 -6.16
CA LYS A 34 -10.66 -5.84 -5.63
C LYS A 34 -10.62 -6.39 -4.20
N PHE A 35 -9.72 -7.33 -3.92
CA PHE A 35 -9.56 -7.88 -2.58
C PHE A 35 -9.14 -6.81 -1.56
N SER A 36 -8.18 -5.94 -1.90
CA SER A 36 -7.77 -4.83 -1.04
C SER A 36 -8.93 -3.87 -0.79
N MET A 37 -9.73 -3.56 -1.80
CA MET A 37 -10.91 -2.70 -1.66
C MET A 37 -11.96 -3.29 -0.72
N GLU A 38 -12.26 -4.57 -0.86
CA GLU A 38 -13.19 -5.28 0.03
C GLU A 38 -12.68 -5.31 1.49
N LEU A 39 -11.37 -5.46 1.69
CA LEU A 39 -10.76 -5.39 3.02
C LEU A 39 -10.89 -3.99 3.62
N ILE A 40 -10.62 -2.94 2.83
CA ILE A 40 -10.75 -1.54 3.25
C ILE A 40 -12.18 -1.25 3.68
N GLN A 41 -13.17 -1.58 2.86
CA GLN A 41 -14.59 -1.39 3.16
C GLN A 41 -14.99 -2.12 4.44
N LYS A 42 -14.57 -3.37 4.57
CA LYS A 42 -14.90 -4.20 5.72
C LYS A 42 -14.28 -3.71 7.02
N ASN A 43 -13.01 -3.29 6.96
CA ASN A 43 -12.30 -2.82 8.15
C ASN A 43 -12.87 -1.50 8.68
N HIS A 44 -13.28 -0.63 7.77
CA HIS A 44 -13.77 0.70 8.13
C HIS A 44 -15.30 0.80 8.19
N HIS A 45 -16.02 -0.30 7.93
CA HIS A 45 -17.48 -0.33 7.89
C HIS A 45 -18.07 0.73 6.96
N LYS A 46 -17.46 0.90 5.78
CA LYS A 46 -17.84 1.88 4.76
C LYS A 46 -18.12 1.21 3.42
N GLU A 47 -19.08 1.78 2.70
CA GLU A 47 -19.38 1.37 1.33
C GLU A 47 -18.46 2.08 0.33
N GLU A 48 -18.36 1.53 -0.90
CA GLU A 48 -17.50 2.07 -1.94
C GLU A 48 -17.80 3.55 -2.27
N SER A 49 -19.06 3.95 -2.23
CA SER A 49 -19.52 5.33 -2.48
C SER A 49 -19.13 6.34 -1.40
N GLU A 50 -18.65 5.90 -0.25
CA GLU A 50 -18.21 6.78 0.83
C GLU A 50 -16.72 7.16 0.75
N TRP A 51 -16.02 6.61 -0.23
CA TRP A 51 -14.62 6.92 -0.48
C TRP A 51 -14.49 7.94 -1.63
N MET A 52 -13.73 9.00 -1.40
CA MET A 52 -13.25 9.87 -2.48
C MET A 52 -12.42 9.05 -3.48
N GLY A 53 -11.68 8.09 -2.98
CA GLY A 53 -10.92 7.14 -3.75
C GLY A 53 -9.93 6.34 -2.91
N VAL A 54 -9.33 5.34 -3.55
CA VAL A 54 -8.18 4.61 -3.02
C VAL A 54 -7.00 4.90 -3.94
N PHE A 55 -6.03 5.63 -3.43
CA PHE A 55 -4.94 6.17 -4.22
C PHE A 55 -3.71 5.25 -4.20
N HIS A 56 -3.06 5.10 -5.35
CA HIS A 56 -1.74 4.46 -5.41
C HIS A 56 -0.67 5.43 -4.88
N ALA A 57 -0.53 5.46 -3.58
CA ALA A 57 0.29 6.38 -2.82
C ALA A 57 0.95 5.67 -1.63
N SER A 58 1.81 6.37 -0.90
CA SER A 58 2.21 5.97 0.44
C SER A 58 1.74 7.04 1.43
N ALA A 59 1.22 6.63 2.57
CA ALA A 59 0.72 7.53 3.60
C ALA A 59 1.35 7.27 4.95
N LEU A 60 1.73 8.32 5.62
CA LEU A 60 2.28 8.31 6.97
C LEU A 60 1.67 9.41 7.83
N SER A 61 1.86 9.32 9.13
CA SER A 61 1.44 10.37 10.05
C SER A 61 2.52 10.75 11.04
N ASN A 62 2.38 11.98 11.56
CA ASN A 62 3.12 12.50 12.69
C ASN A 62 2.19 12.72 13.90
N ASP A 63 1.32 11.77 14.20
CA ASP A 63 0.30 11.72 15.26
C ASP A 63 -0.94 12.59 15.06
N LYS A 64 -0.89 13.67 14.30
CA LYS A 64 -2.03 14.63 14.18
C LYS A 64 -2.55 14.82 12.77
N LYS A 65 -1.76 14.52 11.77
CA LYS A 65 -2.09 14.71 10.36
C LYS A 65 -1.49 13.62 9.50
N ALA A 66 -2.16 13.30 8.41
CA ALA A 66 -1.65 12.44 7.37
C ALA A 66 -0.87 13.25 6.32
N ILE A 67 0.21 12.64 5.85
CA ILE A 67 1.07 13.12 4.78
C ILE A 67 1.07 12.04 3.70
N LEU A 68 0.79 12.41 2.45
CA LEU A 68 0.80 11.48 1.33
C LEU A 68 1.97 11.74 0.40
N PHE A 69 2.66 10.67 0.03
CA PHE A 69 3.61 10.65 -1.06
C PHE A 69 2.94 10.17 -2.35
N LEU A 70 2.95 11.03 -3.35
CA LEU A 70 2.43 10.79 -4.69
C LEU A 70 3.59 10.76 -5.69
N GLY A 71 3.39 10.13 -6.82
CA GLY A 71 4.38 10.02 -7.90
C GLY A 71 4.33 8.68 -8.60
N ASP A 72 5.00 8.56 -9.72
CA ASP A 72 5.04 7.34 -10.52
C ASP A 72 5.67 6.16 -9.79
N SER A 73 5.43 4.97 -10.33
CA SER A 73 6.06 3.76 -9.81
C SER A 73 7.59 3.83 -9.97
N GLY A 74 8.31 3.70 -8.86
CA GLY A 74 9.77 3.81 -8.85
C GLY A 74 10.32 5.13 -8.33
N ASN A 75 9.48 6.13 -8.12
CA ASN A 75 9.90 7.44 -7.62
C ASN A 75 10.17 7.49 -6.09
N GLY A 76 10.20 6.35 -5.41
CA GLY A 76 10.67 6.28 -4.03
C GLY A 76 9.59 6.42 -2.95
N LYS A 77 8.29 6.40 -3.27
CA LYS A 77 7.21 6.49 -2.28
C LYS A 77 7.38 5.54 -1.10
N SER A 78 7.39 4.22 -1.37
CA SER A 78 7.55 3.19 -0.33
C SER A 78 8.92 3.26 0.37
N THR A 79 9.97 3.66 -0.35
CA THR A 79 11.31 3.87 0.25
C THR A 79 11.30 5.03 1.25
N SER A 80 10.70 6.16 0.87
CA SER A 80 10.56 7.33 1.75
C SER A 80 9.68 7.01 2.96
N LEU A 81 8.59 6.27 2.76
CA LEU A 81 7.74 5.78 3.86
C LEU A 81 8.56 4.93 4.84
N ALA A 82 9.35 3.96 4.35
CA ALA A 82 10.19 3.10 5.20
C ALA A 82 11.24 3.92 5.97
N LEU A 83 11.91 4.87 5.32
CA LEU A 83 12.90 5.74 5.97
C LEU A 83 12.27 6.60 7.08
N LEU A 84 11.11 7.18 6.82
CA LEU A 84 10.42 8.02 7.81
C LEU A 84 9.81 7.18 8.94
N GLN A 85 9.33 5.96 8.65
CA GLN A 85 8.92 5.01 9.69
C GLN A 85 10.06 4.73 10.67
N ALA A 86 11.28 4.53 10.19
CA ALA A 86 12.46 4.36 11.04
C ALA A 86 12.81 5.61 11.88
N ASN A 87 12.32 6.77 11.45
CA ASN A 87 12.51 8.05 12.15
C ASN A 87 11.29 8.47 12.99
N GLY A 88 10.44 7.52 13.36
CA GLY A 88 9.35 7.74 14.32
C GLY A 88 8.01 8.17 13.71
N PHE A 89 7.89 8.25 12.40
CA PHE A 89 6.59 8.44 11.77
C PHE A 89 5.78 7.14 11.76
N THR A 90 4.47 7.25 11.81
CA THR A 90 3.57 6.09 11.76
C THR A 90 3.14 5.79 10.32
N CYS A 91 3.36 4.57 9.86
CA CYS A 91 2.85 4.11 8.56
C CYS A 91 1.31 4.00 8.62
N LEU A 92 0.61 4.72 7.75
CA LEU A 92 -0.84 4.57 7.58
C LEU A 92 -1.18 3.57 6.48
N ALA A 93 -0.55 3.68 5.33
CA ALA A 93 -0.79 2.80 4.19
C ALA A 93 0.36 2.85 3.17
N ASP A 94 0.53 1.78 2.39
CA ASP A 94 1.37 1.73 1.20
C ASP A 94 0.60 1.07 0.05
N ASP A 95 0.76 1.58 -1.17
CA ASP A 95 0.09 1.17 -2.41
C ASP A 95 -1.43 1.39 -2.46
N PHE A 96 -2.16 1.27 -1.34
CA PHE A 96 -3.61 1.47 -1.25
C PHE A 96 -3.93 2.46 -0.14
N VAL A 97 -4.09 3.72 -0.47
CA VAL A 97 -4.38 4.80 0.49
C VAL A 97 -5.85 5.21 0.36
N PRO A 98 -6.73 4.79 1.28
CA PRO A 98 -8.14 5.18 1.24
C PRO A 98 -8.33 6.60 1.78
N ILE A 99 -9.09 7.41 1.05
CA ILE A 99 -9.47 8.77 1.45
C ILE A 99 -10.98 8.89 1.49
N ASP A 100 -11.51 9.34 2.61
CA ASP A 100 -12.93 9.56 2.82
C ASP A 100 -13.47 10.71 1.95
N GLU A 101 -14.68 10.54 1.39
CA GLU A 101 -15.30 11.56 0.56
C GLU A 101 -15.70 12.80 1.37
N LYS A 102 -16.26 12.59 2.56
CA LYS A 102 -16.93 13.64 3.33
C LYS A 102 -15.95 14.61 4.02
N ASN A 103 -14.94 14.09 4.70
CA ASN A 103 -14.01 14.89 5.52
C ASN A 103 -12.57 14.88 4.96
N GLN A 104 -12.32 14.09 3.90
CA GLN A 104 -11.01 13.95 3.26
C GLN A 104 -9.92 13.41 4.21
N ASP A 105 -10.34 12.66 5.21
CA ASP A 105 -9.42 11.96 6.08
C ASP A 105 -8.78 10.78 5.34
N VAL A 106 -7.51 10.56 5.62
CA VAL A 106 -6.77 9.36 5.21
C VAL A 106 -7.05 8.27 6.23
N TYR A 107 -7.57 7.17 5.77
CA TYR A 107 -7.83 6.00 6.59
C TYR A 107 -6.65 5.03 6.55
N SER A 108 -6.34 4.44 7.69
CA SER A 108 -5.24 3.51 7.84
C SER A 108 -5.54 2.19 7.14
N PHE A 109 -4.60 1.74 6.31
CA PHE A 109 -4.57 0.40 5.72
C PHE A 109 -3.13 -0.11 5.72
N PRO A 110 -2.59 -0.43 6.91
CA PRO A 110 -1.18 -0.78 7.09
C PRO A 110 -0.87 -2.20 6.58
N ALA A 111 -1.07 -2.41 5.29
CA ALA A 111 -0.55 -3.56 4.59
C ALA A 111 1.00 -3.50 4.54
N ALA A 112 1.63 -4.59 4.12
CA ALA A 112 3.07 -4.63 4.03
C ALA A 112 3.62 -3.58 3.04
N ILE A 113 4.72 -2.92 3.41
CA ILE A 113 5.40 -1.94 2.55
C ILE A 113 6.18 -2.68 1.46
N SER A 114 5.93 -2.35 0.20
CA SER A 114 6.53 -2.98 -0.97
C SER A 114 7.94 -2.42 -1.26
N ILE A 115 8.98 -3.15 -0.90
CA ILE A 115 10.38 -2.75 -1.12
C ILE A 115 10.90 -3.39 -2.40
N LYS A 116 11.22 -2.56 -3.38
CA LYS A 116 11.82 -3.00 -4.63
C LYS A 116 13.32 -3.27 -4.47
N LYS A 117 13.86 -4.16 -5.31
CA LYS A 117 15.26 -4.57 -5.27
C LYS A 117 16.25 -3.40 -5.29
N ASN A 118 15.99 -2.36 -6.08
CA ASN A 118 16.85 -1.17 -6.17
C ASN A 118 16.87 -0.29 -4.92
N SER A 119 15.91 -0.48 -3.98
CA SER A 119 15.88 0.25 -2.71
C SER A 119 16.56 -0.50 -1.56
N LEU A 120 16.97 -1.75 -1.77
CA LEU A 120 17.55 -2.59 -0.72
C LEU A 120 18.84 -2.01 -0.16
N GLU A 121 19.75 -1.55 -1.02
CA GLU A 121 21.02 -0.96 -0.61
C GLU A 121 20.82 0.20 0.38
N THR A 122 19.80 1.01 0.16
CA THR A 122 19.45 2.14 1.06
C THR A 122 18.81 1.67 2.37
N LEU A 123 18.01 0.60 2.33
CA LEU A 123 17.19 0.19 3.47
C LEU A 123 17.80 -0.90 4.34
N LEU A 124 18.70 -1.74 3.82
CA LEU A 124 19.35 -2.81 4.59
C LEU A 124 20.10 -2.34 5.84
N PRO A 125 20.80 -1.19 5.85
CA PRO A 125 21.43 -0.69 7.08
C PRO A 125 20.45 -0.38 8.21
N ILE A 126 19.17 -0.12 7.87
CA ILE A 126 18.09 0.25 8.80
C ILE A 126 17.22 -0.96 9.13
N TYR A 127 16.97 -1.80 8.14
CA TYR A 127 16.10 -2.98 8.18
C TYR A 127 16.88 -4.22 7.73
N PRO A 128 17.83 -4.73 8.52
CA PRO A 128 18.65 -5.88 8.14
C PRO A 128 17.84 -7.16 7.89
N GLU A 129 16.63 -7.27 8.47
CA GLU A 129 15.72 -8.38 8.22
C GLU A 129 15.30 -8.50 6.75
N LEU A 130 15.34 -7.41 5.99
CA LEU A 130 15.05 -7.44 4.56
C LEU A 130 15.99 -8.36 3.78
N GLU A 131 17.20 -8.63 4.28
CA GLU A 131 18.14 -9.54 3.62
C GLU A 131 17.59 -10.96 3.53
N THR A 132 16.89 -11.42 4.57
CA THR A 132 16.32 -12.78 4.68
C THR A 132 14.84 -12.87 4.36
N THR A 133 14.17 -11.74 4.16
CA THR A 133 12.75 -11.71 3.79
C THR A 133 12.55 -12.33 2.40
N ALA A 134 11.48 -13.12 2.25
CA ALA A 134 11.14 -13.76 0.98
C ALA A 134 11.05 -12.74 -0.17
N GLU A 135 11.61 -13.11 -1.31
CA GLU A 135 11.57 -12.33 -2.53
C GLU A 135 10.43 -12.81 -3.42
N TYR A 136 9.63 -11.88 -3.91
CA TYR A 136 8.50 -12.15 -4.79
C TYR A 136 8.75 -11.54 -6.16
N ASN A 137 8.72 -12.39 -7.18
CA ASN A 137 8.87 -11.95 -8.56
C ASN A 137 7.51 -11.81 -9.24
N PHE A 138 7.17 -10.59 -9.61
CA PHE A 138 5.99 -10.27 -10.40
C PHE A 138 6.38 -10.11 -11.87
N GLU A 139 6.60 -11.22 -12.56
CA GLU A 139 7.13 -11.29 -13.94
C GLU A 139 6.41 -10.33 -14.90
N ARG A 140 5.06 -10.28 -14.87
CA ARG A 140 4.28 -9.41 -15.75
C ARG A 140 4.56 -7.92 -15.53
N LEU A 141 4.91 -7.52 -14.32
CA LEU A 141 5.23 -6.13 -13.97
C LEU A 141 6.73 -5.86 -14.02
N ASN A 142 7.54 -6.87 -14.35
CA ASN A 142 8.99 -6.83 -14.25
C ASN A 142 9.48 -6.24 -12.91
N LYS A 143 8.88 -6.72 -11.83
CA LYS A 143 9.14 -6.24 -10.48
C LYS A 143 9.54 -7.37 -9.56
N ILE A 144 10.63 -7.17 -8.84
CA ILE A 144 11.05 -8.00 -7.73
C ILE A 144 10.90 -7.18 -6.46
N VAL A 145 10.13 -7.70 -5.50
CA VAL A 145 9.83 -7.00 -4.26
C VAL A 145 10.04 -7.90 -3.05
N ARG A 146 10.36 -7.28 -1.93
CA ARG A 146 10.29 -7.84 -0.59
C ARG A 146 9.30 -7.02 0.22
N PHE A 147 8.75 -7.60 1.26
CA PHE A 147 7.74 -6.93 2.09
C PHE A 147 8.31 -6.58 3.45
N LEU A 148 8.28 -5.28 3.78
CA LEU A 148 8.64 -4.77 5.09
C LEU A 148 7.38 -4.61 5.94
N LYS A 149 7.48 -5.01 7.20
CA LYS A 149 6.38 -4.86 8.16
C LYS A 149 6.19 -3.38 8.52
N PRO A 150 4.96 -2.84 8.46
CA PRO A 150 4.68 -1.51 8.97
C PRO A 150 4.79 -1.46 10.50
N ASN A 151 5.15 -0.30 11.06
CA ASN A 151 5.19 -0.08 12.50
C ASN A 151 3.82 0.12 13.13
N ASN A 152 2.80 0.37 12.31
CA ASN A 152 1.41 0.48 12.72
C ASN A 152 0.65 -0.82 12.43
N THR A 153 -0.23 -1.20 13.33
CA THR A 153 -1.16 -2.34 13.19
C THR A 153 -2.62 -1.93 13.42
N ASP A 154 -2.87 -0.63 13.62
CA ASP A 154 -4.22 -0.10 13.81
C ASP A 154 -4.87 0.19 12.46
N PHE A 155 -5.82 -0.66 12.08
CA PHE A 155 -6.63 -0.51 10.86
C PHE A 155 -7.83 0.44 11.06
N THR A 156 -8.04 0.99 12.25
CA THR A 156 -9.20 1.86 12.52
C THR A 156 -8.84 3.34 12.52
N GLN A 157 -7.56 3.68 12.57
CA GLN A 157 -7.08 5.05 12.59
C GLN A 157 -7.44 5.80 11.31
N HIS A 158 -7.87 7.05 11.44
CA HIS A 158 -7.98 8.00 10.35
C HIS A 158 -7.53 9.38 10.79
N LEU A 159 -6.95 10.14 9.88
CA LEU A 159 -6.36 11.46 10.15
C LEU A 159 -6.61 12.41 8.99
N PRO A 160 -6.80 13.72 9.27
CA PRO A 160 -6.96 14.70 8.22
C PRO A 160 -5.74 14.74 7.29
N CYS A 161 -6.00 14.68 5.99
CA CYS A 161 -4.96 14.87 4.98
C CYS A 161 -4.54 16.35 4.96
N LYS A 162 -3.31 16.64 5.29
CA LYS A 162 -2.80 18.03 5.35
C LYS A 162 -1.69 18.31 4.34
N GLU A 163 -0.99 17.28 3.90
CA GLU A 163 0.14 17.47 2.99
C GLU A 163 0.12 16.42 1.89
N LEU A 164 0.28 16.89 0.67
CA LEU A 164 0.48 16.07 -0.53
C LEU A 164 1.87 16.38 -1.07
N ILE A 165 2.74 15.39 -1.07
CA ILE A 165 4.13 15.53 -1.50
C ILE A 165 4.30 14.73 -2.79
N PHE A 166 4.50 15.43 -3.91
CA PHE A 166 4.81 14.80 -5.18
C PHE A 166 6.32 14.53 -5.23
N ILE A 167 6.69 13.26 -5.23
CA ILE A 167 8.10 12.87 -5.26
C ILE A 167 8.50 12.34 -6.62
N LYS A 168 9.71 12.72 -7.02
CA LYS A 168 10.39 12.20 -8.20
C LYS A 168 11.81 11.86 -7.81
N TYR A 169 12.18 10.60 -7.94
CA TYR A 169 13.55 10.17 -7.75
C TYR A 169 14.37 10.48 -8.99
N GLU A 170 15.48 11.15 -8.81
CA GLU A 170 16.46 11.43 -9.86
C GLU A 170 17.85 11.18 -9.30
N LYS A 171 18.54 10.19 -9.91
CA LYS A 171 19.87 9.79 -9.45
C LYS A 171 20.85 10.95 -9.59
N ASP A 172 21.73 11.13 -8.59
CA ASP A 172 22.77 12.15 -8.53
C ASP A 172 22.26 13.61 -8.58
N SER A 173 20.97 13.83 -8.27
CA SER A 173 20.42 15.18 -8.15
C SER A 173 20.40 15.67 -6.70
N GLU A 174 20.49 16.98 -6.53
CA GLU A 174 20.23 17.64 -5.25
C GLU A 174 18.72 17.64 -4.94
N ILE A 175 18.38 17.62 -3.65
CA ILE A 175 16.98 17.79 -3.23
C ILE A 175 16.51 19.18 -3.63
N LYS A 176 15.42 19.26 -4.38
CA LYS A 176 14.74 20.50 -4.77
C LYS A 176 13.30 20.46 -4.26
N PHE A 177 12.90 21.56 -3.62
CA PHE A 177 11.55 21.78 -3.12
C PHE A 177 10.81 22.76 -4.02
#